data_1891f3261300b8e634c9189ec2d06d15
#
_entry.id   1891f3261300b8e634c9189ec2d06d15
#
_cell.length_a   1.000
_cell.length_b   1.000
_cell.length_c   1.000
_cell.angle_alpha   90.00
_cell.angle_beta   90.00
_cell.angle_gamma   90.00
#
_symmetry.space_group_name_H-M   'P 1'
#
loop_
_entity.id
_entity.type
_entity.pdbx_description
1 polymer ?
#
loop_
_entity_poly.entity_id
_entity_poly.type
_entity_poly.pdbx_seq_one_letter_code
_entity_poly.pdbx_strand_id
1 'polypeptide(L)'
;METLTKAWYSDQGTQKKQRDVSQMKEHRAQYGITGNCFDLALWLLDEFKKDVVKAYPIGSKFNTEKAHVAVIALDENGRRYMCDLGDQWLTPILVDTDADDYTNEKLTGFFPGANIQVQPENNGFIEILYHRPNGKWSTQTFNLEPINMNDFTHAAEFSQNHIHPYPLFECRIPYQSEVAHWEFYNWESFLSTNEGLHQGEQTDSIEHWVSVIHEKANYNKDFLFDALTKYK
;
A
#
# COMPACT_ATOMS: atom_id res chain seq x y z
N MET A 1 4.75 -0.25 -1.54
CA MET A 1 4.08 -1.58 -1.72
C MET A 1 4.68 -2.31 -2.91
N GLU A 2 4.58 -3.65 -2.96
CA GLU A 2 5.06 -4.39 -4.13
C GLU A 2 4.42 -5.79 -4.22
N THR A 3 4.44 -6.36 -5.43
CA THR A 3 3.98 -7.73 -5.69
C THR A 3 5.13 -8.72 -5.87
N LEU A 4 6.37 -8.24 -5.87
CA LEU A 4 7.57 -9.06 -6.12
C LEU A 4 7.77 -10.12 -5.03
N THR A 5 7.47 -9.76 -3.77
CA THR A 5 7.52 -10.70 -2.65
C THR A 5 6.56 -11.87 -2.83
N LYS A 6 5.38 -11.67 -3.38
CA LYS A 6 4.43 -12.77 -3.66
C LYS A 6 5.02 -13.77 -4.67
N ALA A 7 5.60 -13.25 -5.76
CA ALA A 7 6.21 -14.08 -6.80
C ALA A 7 7.41 -14.87 -6.25
N TRP A 8 8.32 -14.20 -5.53
CA TRP A 8 9.46 -14.83 -4.90
C TRP A 8 9.06 -15.87 -3.83
N TYR A 9 8.12 -15.50 -2.95
CA TYR A 9 7.68 -16.37 -1.86
C TYR A 9 6.89 -17.59 -2.36
N SER A 10 6.32 -17.50 -3.56
CA SER A 10 5.56 -18.61 -4.16
C SER A 10 6.38 -19.88 -4.35
N ASP A 11 7.69 -19.77 -4.48
CA ASP A 11 8.61 -20.91 -4.68
C ASP A 11 9.13 -21.51 -3.37
N GLN A 12 8.88 -20.86 -2.22
CA GLN A 12 9.52 -21.23 -0.95
C GLN A 12 8.75 -22.29 -0.14
N GLY A 13 7.78 -22.99 -0.73
CA GLY A 13 7.09 -24.06 -0.01
C GLY A 13 5.67 -24.36 -0.49
N THR A 14 5.10 -25.38 0.12
CA THR A 14 3.84 -25.99 -0.34
C THR A 14 2.57 -25.29 0.16
N GLN A 15 2.64 -24.40 1.14
CA GLN A 15 1.50 -23.64 1.64
C GLN A 15 1.81 -22.16 1.70
N LYS A 16 1.17 -21.40 0.84
CA LYS A 16 1.30 -19.95 0.71
C LYS A 16 0.45 -19.24 1.78
N LYS A 17 0.93 -19.27 3.00
CA LYS A 17 0.32 -18.56 4.12
C LYS A 17 0.73 -17.10 4.12
N GLN A 18 -0.10 -16.26 4.73
CA GLN A 18 0.30 -14.91 5.08
C GLN A 18 1.53 -14.96 6.00
N ARG A 19 2.56 -14.18 5.69
CA ARG A 19 3.74 -14.04 6.54
C ARG A 19 3.34 -13.42 7.89
N ASP A 20 3.90 -13.89 8.97
CA ASP A 20 3.79 -13.21 10.25
C ASP A 20 4.77 -12.01 10.33
N VAL A 21 4.56 -11.15 11.32
CA VAL A 21 5.38 -9.92 11.47
C VAL A 21 6.85 -10.23 11.75
N SER A 22 7.16 -11.34 12.43
CA SER A 22 8.55 -11.75 12.69
C SER A 22 9.27 -12.09 11.38
N GLN A 23 8.61 -12.87 10.53
CA GLN A 23 9.12 -13.21 9.19
C GLN A 23 9.26 -11.96 8.30
N MET A 24 8.30 -11.03 8.37
CA MET A 24 8.39 -9.77 7.61
C MET A 24 9.62 -8.95 8.05
N LYS A 25 9.87 -8.84 9.36
CA LYS A 25 11.03 -8.14 9.91
C LYS A 25 12.35 -8.80 9.51
N GLU A 26 12.41 -10.13 9.55
CA GLU A 26 13.58 -10.91 9.10
C GLU A 26 13.83 -10.67 7.61
N HIS A 27 12.82 -10.82 6.76
CA HIS A 27 12.92 -10.58 5.33
C HIS A 27 13.27 -9.11 5.01
N ARG A 28 12.74 -8.15 5.78
CA ARG A 28 13.14 -6.74 5.65
C ARG A 28 14.61 -6.54 5.97
N ALA A 29 15.10 -7.15 7.04
CA ALA A 29 16.52 -7.05 7.41
C ALA A 29 17.45 -7.71 6.39
N GLN A 30 17.05 -8.86 5.84
CA GLN A 30 17.85 -9.63 4.93
C GLN A 30 17.81 -9.12 3.47
N TYR A 31 16.62 -8.75 2.98
CA TYR A 31 16.38 -8.45 1.56
C TYR A 31 15.92 -7.02 1.30
N GLY A 32 15.61 -6.24 2.32
CA GLY A 32 15.07 -4.89 2.18
C GLY A 32 13.57 -4.86 1.83
N ILE A 33 12.89 -6.00 1.71
CA ILE A 33 11.52 -6.11 1.19
C ILE A 33 10.47 -5.57 2.18
N THR A 34 9.37 -5.04 1.63
CA THR A 34 8.22 -4.57 2.41
C THR A 34 7.01 -5.51 2.30
N GLY A 35 6.64 -5.88 1.09
CA GLY A 35 5.48 -6.69 0.82
C GLY A 35 4.27 -5.92 0.28
N ASN A 36 3.12 -6.58 0.29
CA ASN A 36 1.85 -6.04 -0.21
C ASN A 36 1.07 -5.28 0.89
N CYS A 37 -0.14 -4.79 0.56
CA CYS A 37 -0.98 -4.04 1.50
C CYS A 37 -1.34 -4.85 2.77
N PHE A 38 -1.56 -6.16 2.68
CA PHE A 38 -1.86 -7.01 3.84
C PHE A 38 -0.65 -7.16 4.76
N ASP A 39 0.56 -7.34 4.21
CA ASP A 39 1.80 -7.38 5.00
C ASP A 39 1.99 -6.08 5.77
N LEU A 40 1.84 -4.95 5.07
CA LEU A 40 2.03 -3.62 5.67
C LEU A 40 0.97 -3.30 6.73
N ALA A 41 -0.30 -3.67 6.50
CA ALA A 41 -1.36 -3.49 7.48
C ALA A 41 -1.15 -4.36 8.73
N LEU A 42 -0.77 -5.63 8.56
CA LEU A 42 -0.49 -6.53 9.68
C LEU A 42 0.69 -6.05 10.51
N TRP A 43 1.75 -5.57 9.88
CA TRP A 43 2.91 -5.00 10.57
C TRP A 43 2.53 -3.71 11.32
N LEU A 44 1.77 -2.82 10.71
CA LEU A 44 1.31 -1.59 11.34
C LEU A 44 0.44 -1.88 12.58
N LEU A 45 -0.46 -2.86 12.51
CA LEU A 45 -1.26 -3.30 13.65
C LEU A 45 -0.39 -3.84 14.80
N ASP A 46 0.69 -4.56 14.51
CA ASP A 46 1.64 -5.04 15.51
C ASP A 46 2.39 -3.87 16.19
N GLU A 47 2.82 -2.85 15.42
CA GLU A 47 3.47 -1.67 16.00
C GLU A 47 2.47 -0.85 16.85
N PHE A 48 1.27 -0.60 16.38
CA PHE A 48 0.23 0.08 17.17
C PHE A 48 -0.09 -0.66 18.48
N LYS A 49 -0.13 -1.99 18.43
CA LYS A 49 -0.34 -2.79 19.63
C LYS A 49 0.80 -2.61 20.67
N LYS A 50 2.05 -2.48 20.24
CA LYS A 50 3.21 -2.23 21.11
C LYS A 50 3.14 -0.85 21.75
N ASP A 51 2.69 0.14 20.99
CA ASP A 51 2.55 1.52 21.43
C ASP A 51 1.21 1.78 22.14
N VAL A 52 0.43 0.72 22.39
CA VAL A 52 -0.88 0.79 23.09
C VAL A 52 -1.91 1.66 22.35
N VAL A 53 -1.73 1.86 21.07
CA VAL A 53 -2.71 2.53 20.20
C VAL A 53 -3.83 1.55 19.84
N LYS A 54 -5.08 1.93 20.08
CA LYS A 54 -6.23 1.15 19.64
C LYS A 54 -6.36 1.24 18.11
N ALA A 55 -6.28 0.10 17.45
CA ALA A 55 -6.36 0.04 15.99
C ALA A 55 -7.01 -1.27 15.53
N TYR A 56 -7.57 -1.24 14.32
CA TYR A 56 -8.18 -2.39 13.68
C TYR A 56 -8.10 -2.31 12.16
N PRO A 57 -8.09 -3.45 11.45
CA PRO A 57 -8.08 -3.45 10.00
C PRO A 57 -9.46 -3.17 9.42
N ILE A 58 -9.47 -2.46 8.30
CA ILE A 58 -10.61 -2.28 7.39
C ILE A 58 -10.22 -2.71 5.98
N GLY A 59 -11.16 -2.94 5.11
CA GLY A 59 -10.81 -3.34 3.75
C GLY A 59 -11.91 -3.15 2.73
N SER A 60 -11.53 -3.37 1.50
CA SER A 60 -12.35 -3.24 0.32
C SER A 60 -12.17 -4.45 -0.58
N LYS A 61 -13.25 -4.91 -1.21
CA LYS A 61 -13.27 -5.92 -2.29
C LYS A 61 -12.53 -7.23 -1.97
N PHE A 62 -12.66 -7.73 -0.75
CA PHE A 62 -12.04 -8.99 -0.33
C PHE A 62 -12.37 -10.16 -1.27
N ASN A 63 -11.46 -11.12 -1.33
CA ASN A 63 -11.52 -12.28 -2.22
C ASN A 63 -11.61 -11.94 -3.72
N THR A 64 -11.09 -10.79 -4.10
CA THR A 64 -10.89 -10.38 -5.50
C THR A 64 -9.45 -9.94 -5.73
N GLU A 65 -9.04 -9.83 -6.98
CA GLU A 65 -7.73 -9.28 -7.39
C GLU A 65 -7.54 -7.81 -6.95
N LYS A 66 -8.64 -7.11 -6.69
CA LYS A 66 -8.68 -5.71 -6.24
C LYS A 66 -8.84 -5.58 -4.72
N ALA A 67 -8.59 -6.65 -3.97
CA ALA A 67 -8.63 -6.61 -2.52
C ALA A 67 -7.59 -5.64 -1.99
N HIS A 68 -8.04 -4.73 -1.12
CA HIS A 68 -7.19 -3.75 -0.48
C HIS A 68 -7.53 -3.65 1.01
N VAL A 69 -6.54 -3.34 1.84
CA VAL A 69 -6.68 -3.16 3.28
C VAL A 69 -5.99 -1.91 3.74
N ALA A 70 -6.60 -1.25 4.72
CA ALA A 70 -6.06 -0.16 5.48
C ALA A 70 -6.24 -0.43 6.99
N VAL A 71 -5.71 0.43 7.84
CA VAL A 71 -5.82 0.34 9.29
C VAL A 71 -6.50 1.59 9.81
N ILE A 72 -7.49 1.43 10.66
CA ILE A 72 -8.03 2.52 11.47
C ILE A 72 -7.27 2.55 12.80
N ALA A 73 -6.73 3.72 13.14
CA ALA A 73 -6.21 4.03 14.47
C ALA A 73 -7.16 4.99 15.19
N LEU A 74 -7.34 4.80 16.49
CA LEU A 74 -8.16 5.69 17.31
C LEU A 74 -7.26 6.66 18.09
N ASP A 75 -7.63 7.93 18.10
CA ASP A 75 -7.02 8.89 18.99
C ASP A 75 -7.54 8.76 20.47
N GLU A 76 -7.07 9.63 21.35
CA GLU A 76 -7.45 9.64 22.76
C GLU A 76 -8.96 9.89 22.97
N ASN A 77 -9.62 10.55 22.02
CA ASN A 77 -11.06 10.85 22.05
C ASN A 77 -11.89 9.76 21.36
N GLY A 78 -11.24 8.74 20.80
CA GLY A 78 -11.89 7.66 20.06
C GLY A 78 -12.22 8.02 18.60
N ARG A 79 -11.69 9.12 18.05
CA ARG A 79 -11.83 9.50 16.65
C ARG A 79 -11.00 8.59 15.76
N ARG A 80 -11.55 8.26 14.60
CA ARG A 80 -10.97 7.30 13.66
C ARG A 80 -10.09 8.00 12.62
N TYR A 81 -8.85 7.54 12.55
CA TYR A 81 -7.89 7.98 11.54
C TYR A 81 -7.50 6.80 10.65
N MET A 82 -7.67 6.95 9.34
CA MET A 82 -7.26 5.92 8.38
C MET A 82 -5.77 6.05 8.08
N CYS A 83 -5.08 4.92 8.20
CA CYS A 83 -3.66 4.74 7.90
C CYS A 83 -3.56 3.70 6.77
N ASP A 84 -3.06 4.10 5.61
CA ASP A 84 -2.94 3.20 4.46
C ASP A 84 -1.50 3.19 3.91
N LEU A 85 -0.70 2.27 4.44
CA LEU A 85 0.68 2.07 3.97
C LEU A 85 0.73 1.33 2.62
N GLY A 86 -0.29 0.52 2.33
CA GLY A 86 -0.41 -0.18 1.05
C GLY A 86 -0.54 0.78 -0.11
N ASP A 87 -1.33 1.82 0.05
CA ASP A 87 -1.56 2.87 -0.96
C ASP A 87 -0.60 4.06 -0.82
N GLN A 88 0.52 3.87 -0.11
CA GLN A 88 1.62 4.85 0.02
C GLN A 88 1.24 6.19 0.69
N TRP A 89 0.22 6.24 1.55
CA TRP A 89 -0.18 7.43 2.27
C TRP A 89 0.95 8.01 3.13
N LEU A 90 1.04 9.33 3.21
CA LEU A 90 2.10 10.05 3.94
C LEU A 90 1.76 10.24 5.41
N THR A 91 0.48 10.50 5.70
CA THR A 91 -0.03 10.75 7.05
C THR A 91 -1.43 10.14 7.21
N PRO A 92 -1.85 9.78 8.44
CA PRO A 92 -3.23 9.38 8.71
C PRO A 92 -4.23 10.50 8.40
N ILE A 93 -5.45 10.14 7.98
CA ILE A 93 -6.52 11.09 7.72
C ILE A 93 -7.74 10.79 8.59
N LEU A 94 -8.37 11.86 9.14
CA LEU A 94 -9.62 11.76 9.88
C LEU A 94 -10.75 11.27 8.97
N VAL A 95 -11.46 10.22 9.42
CA VAL A 95 -12.57 9.62 8.66
C VAL A 95 -13.92 9.68 9.39
N ASP A 96 -13.96 10.26 10.59
CA ASP A 96 -15.20 10.56 11.31
C ASP A 96 -15.81 11.84 10.76
N THR A 97 -16.80 11.67 9.89
CA THR A 97 -17.43 12.79 9.14
C THR A 97 -18.36 13.65 10.00
N ASP A 98 -18.66 13.25 11.21
CA ASP A 98 -19.44 13.97 12.24
C ASP A 98 -18.54 14.67 13.28
N ALA A 99 -17.21 14.54 13.18
CA ALA A 99 -16.30 15.24 14.09
C ALA A 99 -16.23 16.74 13.76
N ASP A 100 -16.03 17.57 14.80
CA ASP A 100 -16.00 19.04 14.64
C ASP A 100 -14.84 19.52 13.73
N ASP A 101 -13.76 18.75 13.66
CA ASP A 101 -12.57 19.03 12.85
C ASP A 101 -12.57 18.30 11.49
N TYR A 102 -13.67 17.62 11.15
CA TYR A 102 -13.85 17.06 9.82
C TYR A 102 -14.07 18.15 8.76
N THR A 103 -13.53 17.91 7.58
CA THR A 103 -13.82 18.72 6.39
C THR A 103 -13.96 17.81 5.17
N ASN A 104 -14.88 18.16 4.29
CA ASN A 104 -15.02 17.51 2.99
C ASN A 104 -14.28 18.24 1.86
N GLU A 105 -13.39 19.16 2.22
CA GLU A 105 -12.55 19.84 1.24
C GLU A 105 -11.41 18.95 0.74
N LYS A 106 -10.76 19.38 -0.35
CA LYS A 106 -9.57 18.72 -0.88
C LYS A 106 -8.37 19.04 -0.01
N LEU A 107 -7.77 18.01 0.57
CA LEU A 107 -6.62 18.11 1.47
C LEU A 107 -5.33 17.75 0.73
N THR A 108 -4.28 18.55 0.96
CA THR A 108 -2.93 18.34 0.44
C THR A 108 -2.03 17.68 1.48
N GLY A 109 -0.95 17.00 1.05
CA GLY A 109 0.08 16.45 1.95
C GLY A 109 -0.25 15.10 2.57
N PHE A 110 -1.38 14.50 2.24
CA PHE A 110 -1.77 13.17 2.73
C PHE A 110 -1.33 12.04 1.79
N PHE A 111 -1.32 12.31 0.50
CA PHE A 111 -0.99 11.33 -0.52
C PHE A 111 -0.06 11.94 -1.58
N PRO A 112 0.99 11.23 -2.04
CA PRO A 112 1.93 11.77 -3.02
C PRO A 112 1.28 11.91 -4.40
N GLY A 113 1.33 13.11 -4.98
CA GLY A 113 0.84 13.39 -6.32
C GLY A 113 -0.69 13.48 -6.47
N ALA A 114 -1.45 13.60 -5.36
CA ALA A 114 -2.89 13.86 -5.40
C ALA A 114 -3.38 14.59 -4.15
N ASN A 115 -4.44 15.37 -4.31
CA ASN A 115 -5.21 15.89 -3.18
C ASN A 115 -6.28 14.86 -2.81
N ILE A 116 -6.49 14.69 -1.51
CA ILE A 116 -7.43 13.72 -0.98
C ILE A 116 -8.68 14.41 -0.49
N GLN A 117 -9.83 13.81 -0.73
CA GLN A 117 -11.11 14.24 -0.17
C GLN A 117 -11.80 13.02 0.44
N VAL A 118 -12.24 13.14 1.69
CA VAL A 118 -13.05 12.13 2.37
C VAL A 118 -14.51 12.51 2.22
N GLN A 119 -15.36 11.59 1.80
CA GLN A 119 -16.80 11.81 1.72
C GLN A 119 -17.55 10.71 2.47
N PRO A 120 -18.60 11.09 3.24
CA PRO A 120 -19.46 10.09 3.86
C PRO A 120 -20.27 9.37 2.80
N GLU A 121 -20.38 8.06 2.97
CA GLU A 121 -21.30 7.21 2.24
C GLU A 121 -22.34 6.62 3.19
N ASN A 122 -23.38 6.02 2.63
CA ASN A 122 -24.42 5.39 3.43
C ASN A 122 -23.90 4.16 4.19
N ASN A 123 -24.51 3.85 5.33
CA ASN A 123 -24.31 2.61 6.09
C ASN A 123 -22.89 2.38 6.63
N GLY A 124 -22.20 3.43 7.09
CA GLY A 124 -20.87 3.29 7.71
C GLY A 124 -19.72 3.16 6.71
N PHE A 125 -20.00 3.47 5.44
CA PHE A 125 -18.96 3.55 4.42
C PHE A 125 -18.44 4.99 4.28
N ILE A 126 -17.20 5.10 3.84
CA ILE A 126 -16.60 6.33 3.33
C ILE A 126 -16.10 6.12 1.91
N GLU A 127 -16.10 7.18 1.13
CA GLU A 127 -15.41 7.24 -0.15
C GLU A 127 -14.20 8.17 -0.04
N ILE A 128 -13.05 7.67 -0.46
CA ILE A 128 -11.81 8.45 -0.59
C ILE A 128 -11.64 8.82 -2.06
N LEU A 129 -11.59 10.12 -2.34
CA LEU A 129 -11.35 10.65 -3.68
C LEU A 129 -9.90 11.12 -3.80
N TYR A 130 -9.24 10.69 -4.85
CA TYR A 130 -7.87 11.06 -5.21
C TYR A 130 -7.92 12.02 -6.40
N HIS A 131 -7.76 13.32 -6.16
CA HIS A 131 -7.79 14.36 -7.18
C HIS A 131 -6.38 14.64 -7.71
N ARG A 132 -6.12 14.23 -8.93
CA ARG A 132 -4.79 14.40 -9.55
C ARG A 132 -4.64 15.77 -10.22
N PRO A 133 -3.41 16.29 -10.37
CA PRO A 133 -3.16 17.62 -10.96
C PRO A 133 -3.73 17.81 -12.37
N ASN A 134 -3.79 16.72 -13.17
CA ASN A 134 -4.34 16.74 -14.53
C ASN A 134 -5.88 16.77 -14.61
N GLY A 135 -6.56 16.95 -13.47
CA GLY A 135 -8.01 16.95 -13.36
C GLY A 135 -8.67 15.57 -13.34
N LYS A 136 -7.92 14.50 -13.53
CA LYS A 136 -8.43 13.13 -13.34
C LYS A 136 -8.62 12.85 -11.84
N TRP A 137 -9.56 11.99 -11.54
CA TRP A 137 -9.79 11.52 -10.18
C TRP A 137 -10.11 10.02 -10.19
N SER A 138 -9.87 9.41 -9.06
CA SER A 138 -10.25 8.02 -8.77
C SER A 138 -10.82 7.93 -7.37
N THR A 139 -11.59 6.87 -7.09
CA THR A 139 -12.19 6.66 -5.78
C THR A 139 -11.87 5.28 -5.24
N GLN A 140 -11.91 5.20 -3.92
CA GLN A 140 -11.83 3.96 -3.17
C GLN A 140 -12.82 4.02 -2.01
N THR A 141 -13.65 3.00 -1.88
CA THR A 141 -14.69 2.94 -0.85
C THR A 141 -14.28 1.94 0.23
N PHE A 142 -14.40 2.34 1.49
CA PHE A 142 -14.14 1.50 2.65
C PHE A 142 -15.37 1.41 3.55
N ASN A 143 -15.62 0.23 4.08
CA ASN A 143 -16.45 0.06 5.26
C ASN A 143 -15.60 0.32 6.49
N LEU A 144 -16.04 1.22 7.38
CA LEU A 144 -15.30 1.58 8.60
C LEU A 144 -15.47 0.55 9.73
N GLU A 145 -16.29 -0.48 9.54
CA GLU A 145 -16.47 -1.54 10.53
C GLU A 145 -15.21 -2.42 10.63
N PRO A 146 -14.80 -2.80 11.86
CA PRO A 146 -13.66 -3.66 12.08
C PRO A 146 -13.80 -5.01 11.37
N ILE A 147 -12.77 -5.41 10.64
CA ILE A 147 -12.68 -6.77 10.10
C ILE A 147 -12.08 -7.68 11.18
N ASN A 148 -12.71 -8.83 11.41
CA ASN A 148 -12.11 -9.81 12.30
C ASN A 148 -10.84 -10.43 11.69
N MET A 149 -9.91 -10.85 12.54
CA MET A 149 -8.59 -11.34 12.10
C MET A 149 -8.66 -12.66 11.28
N ASN A 150 -9.72 -13.45 11.41
CA ASN A 150 -9.86 -14.65 10.59
C ASN A 150 -10.19 -14.27 9.15
N ASP A 151 -11.14 -13.35 8.93
CA ASP A 151 -11.51 -12.89 7.59
C ASP A 151 -10.34 -12.11 6.96
N PHE A 152 -9.62 -11.29 7.76
CA PHE A 152 -8.39 -10.63 7.32
C PHE A 152 -7.36 -11.66 6.84
N THR A 153 -7.08 -12.70 7.63
CA THR A 153 -6.09 -13.73 7.28
C THR A 153 -6.48 -14.49 6.03
N HIS A 154 -7.75 -14.87 5.88
CA HIS A 154 -8.24 -15.52 4.67
C HIS A 154 -8.07 -14.64 3.42
N ALA A 155 -8.41 -13.36 3.52
CA ALA A 155 -8.22 -12.42 2.42
C ALA A 155 -6.73 -12.19 2.10
N ALA A 156 -5.86 -12.14 3.11
CA ALA A 156 -4.42 -12.03 2.97
C ALA A 156 -3.83 -13.26 2.27
N GLU A 157 -4.22 -14.47 2.66
CA GLU A 157 -3.80 -15.71 2.03
C GLU A 157 -4.32 -15.82 0.59
N PHE A 158 -5.56 -15.41 0.33
CA PHE A 158 -6.08 -15.30 -1.03
C PHE A 158 -5.21 -14.34 -1.87
N SER A 159 -4.94 -13.14 -1.35
CA SER A 159 -4.08 -12.15 -2.02
C SER A 159 -2.66 -12.68 -2.23
N GLN A 160 -2.06 -13.37 -1.24
CA GLN A 160 -0.72 -13.94 -1.33
C GLN A 160 -0.61 -15.01 -2.43
N ASN A 161 -1.70 -15.77 -2.66
CA ASN A 161 -1.76 -16.83 -3.67
C ASN A 161 -2.15 -16.33 -5.06
N HIS A 162 -2.59 -15.06 -5.17
CA HIS A 162 -2.94 -14.44 -6.43
C HIS A 162 -1.78 -13.59 -6.94
N ILE A 163 -0.97 -14.17 -7.84
CA ILE A 163 0.15 -13.46 -8.47
C ILE A 163 -0.42 -12.72 -9.68
N HIS A 164 -0.29 -11.40 -9.67
CA HIS A 164 -0.66 -10.56 -10.81
C HIS A 164 0.23 -10.90 -12.02
N PRO A 165 -0.28 -10.85 -13.26
CA PRO A 165 0.51 -11.22 -14.44
C PRO A 165 1.68 -10.27 -14.76
N TYR A 166 1.70 -9.10 -14.15
CA TYR A 166 2.73 -8.09 -14.33
C TYR A 166 3.38 -7.70 -13.00
N PRO A 167 4.71 -7.42 -12.99
CA PRO A 167 5.39 -6.96 -11.79
C PRO A 167 4.91 -5.54 -11.42
N LEU A 168 4.75 -5.31 -10.13
CA LEU A 168 4.46 -4.00 -9.55
C LEU A 168 5.41 -3.72 -8.39
N PHE A 169 5.98 -2.53 -8.38
CA PHE A 169 6.74 -1.99 -7.27
C PHE A 169 6.44 -0.50 -7.12
N GLU A 170 6.12 -0.07 -5.91
CA GLU A 170 5.80 1.31 -5.60
C GLU A 170 6.57 1.77 -4.37
N CYS A 171 7.12 2.98 -4.43
CA CYS A 171 7.74 3.60 -3.28
C CYS A 171 7.59 5.13 -3.30
N ARG A 172 7.67 5.71 -2.11
CA ARG A 172 7.78 7.16 -1.94
C ARG A 172 9.24 7.55 -2.07
N ILE A 173 9.53 8.57 -2.85
CA ILE A 173 10.87 9.11 -3.03
C ILE A 173 10.89 10.62 -2.78
N PRO A 174 11.99 11.17 -2.20
CA PRO A 174 12.19 12.61 -2.20
C PRO A 174 12.29 13.12 -3.64
N TYR A 175 11.57 14.17 -3.97
CA TYR A 175 11.59 14.79 -5.28
C TYR A 175 11.44 16.31 -5.14
N GLN A 176 12.46 17.07 -5.49
CA GLN A 176 12.50 18.53 -5.27
C GLN A 176 12.13 18.90 -3.82
N SER A 177 11.02 19.59 -3.59
CA SER A 177 10.51 20.00 -2.27
C SER A 177 9.35 19.16 -1.76
N GLU A 178 9.05 18.02 -2.42
CA GLU A 178 7.91 17.15 -2.08
C GLU A 178 8.32 15.68 -1.93
N VAL A 179 7.38 14.86 -1.50
CA VAL A 179 7.46 13.40 -1.59
C VAL A 179 6.65 12.97 -2.81
N ALA A 180 7.31 12.38 -3.79
CA ALA A 180 6.69 11.86 -4.99
C ALA A 180 6.42 10.36 -4.86
N HIS A 181 5.48 9.86 -5.65
CA HIS A 181 5.19 8.45 -5.80
C HIS A 181 5.86 7.92 -7.06
N TRP A 182 6.82 7.02 -6.88
CA TRP A 182 7.46 6.30 -7.97
C TRP A 182 6.86 4.90 -8.08
N GLU A 183 6.48 4.53 -9.31
CA GLU A 183 5.88 3.26 -9.65
C GLU A 183 6.66 2.59 -10.77
N PHE A 184 6.96 1.31 -10.60
CA PHE A 184 7.36 0.38 -11.65
C PHE A 184 6.20 -0.59 -11.88
N TYR A 185 5.64 -0.59 -13.06
CA TYR A 185 4.53 -1.46 -13.44
C TYR A 185 4.70 -1.96 -14.87
N ASN A 186 4.59 -3.28 -15.06
CA ASN A 186 4.60 -3.90 -16.37
C ASN A 186 5.78 -3.43 -17.27
N TRP A 187 7.00 -3.41 -16.70
CA TRP A 187 8.23 -3.04 -17.38
C TRP A 187 8.34 -1.57 -17.81
N GLU A 188 7.54 -0.73 -17.21
CA GLU A 188 7.57 0.73 -17.35
C GLU A 188 7.64 1.40 -15.98
N SER A 189 8.14 2.63 -15.92
CA SER A 189 8.11 3.41 -14.68
C SER A 189 7.34 4.71 -14.84
N PHE A 190 6.79 5.17 -13.71
CA PHE A 190 6.02 6.40 -13.62
C PHE A 190 6.42 7.16 -12.37
N LEU A 191 6.33 8.50 -12.43
CA LEU A 191 6.54 9.37 -11.30
C LEU A 191 5.32 10.30 -11.17
N SER A 192 4.57 10.14 -10.09
CA SER A 192 3.46 11.03 -9.74
C SER A 192 3.95 12.10 -8.77
N THR A 193 3.80 13.35 -9.15
CA THR A 193 4.18 14.56 -8.40
C THR A 193 2.98 15.47 -8.23
N ASN A 194 3.13 16.56 -7.46
CA ASN A 194 2.12 17.61 -7.36
C ASN A 194 1.92 18.38 -8.67
N GLU A 195 2.82 18.26 -9.63
CA GLU A 195 2.70 18.85 -10.97
C GLU A 195 2.03 17.92 -11.98
N GLY A 196 2.04 16.60 -11.74
CA GLY A 196 1.41 15.62 -12.60
C GLY A 196 2.11 14.27 -12.67
N LEU A 197 1.70 13.47 -13.65
CA LEU A 197 2.27 12.16 -13.95
C LEU A 197 3.35 12.30 -15.03
N HIS A 198 4.55 11.84 -14.72
CA HIS A 198 5.67 11.76 -15.66
C HIS A 198 5.92 10.29 -16.00
N GLN A 199 5.91 9.96 -17.28
CA GLN A 199 6.34 8.65 -17.76
C GLN A 199 7.87 8.59 -17.68
N GLY A 200 8.38 7.52 -17.11
CA GLY A 200 9.81 7.28 -16.98
C GLY A 200 10.33 6.31 -18.04
N GLU A 201 11.17 5.40 -17.61
CA GLU A 201 11.82 4.44 -18.50
C GLU A 201 10.91 3.26 -18.83
N GLN A 202 11.12 2.68 -20.03
CA GLN A 202 10.48 1.45 -20.48
C GLN A 202 11.56 0.55 -21.08
N THR A 203 11.72 -0.65 -20.53
CA THR A 203 12.66 -1.66 -21.04
C THR A 203 12.32 -3.03 -20.52
N ASP A 204 12.63 -4.05 -21.29
CA ASP A 204 12.46 -5.46 -20.92
C ASP A 204 13.65 -6.04 -20.13
N SER A 205 14.69 -5.26 -19.83
CA SER A 205 15.87 -5.75 -19.11
C SER A 205 15.58 -5.92 -17.62
N ILE A 206 15.71 -7.15 -17.14
CA ILE A 206 15.65 -7.48 -15.70
C ILE A 206 16.78 -6.78 -14.95
N GLU A 207 18.00 -6.84 -15.47
CA GLU A 207 19.20 -6.27 -14.84
C GLU A 207 19.06 -4.75 -14.65
N HIS A 208 18.44 -4.08 -15.62
CA HIS A 208 18.13 -2.66 -15.53
C HIS A 208 17.20 -2.39 -14.34
N TRP A 209 16.05 -3.07 -14.28
CA TRP A 209 15.07 -2.87 -13.21
C TRP A 209 15.58 -3.30 -11.83
N VAL A 210 16.39 -4.36 -11.75
CA VAL A 210 17.11 -4.71 -10.52
C VAL A 210 17.96 -3.53 -10.02
N SER A 211 18.68 -2.87 -10.91
CA SER A 211 19.53 -1.73 -10.55
C SER A 211 18.69 -0.52 -10.11
N VAL A 212 17.66 -0.19 -10.87
CA VAL A 212 16.78 0.97 -10.59
C VAL A 212 16.02 0.79 -9.27
N ILE A 213 15.41 -0.37 -9.05
CA ILE A 213 14.65 -0.62 -7.80
C ILE A 213 15.58 -0.67 -6.59
N HIS A 214 16.76 -1.29 -6.75
CA HIS A 214 17.78 -1.30 -5.70
C HIS A 214 18.21 0.13 -5.31
N GLU A 215 18.48 0.99 -6.29
CA GLU A 215 18.88 2.38 -6.05
C GLU A 215 17.79 3.18 -5.31
N LYS A 216 16.52 2.99 -5.69
CA LYS A 216 15.40 3.74 -5.10
C LYS A 216 14.97 3.24 -3.72
N ALA A 217 15.06 1.95 -3.45
CA ALA A 217 14.44 1.35 -2.26
C ALA A 217 15.37 0.43 -1.46
N ASN A 218 16.61 0.26 -1.88
CA ASN A 218 17.62 -0.57 -1.24
C ASN A 218 17.21 -2.05 -1.06
N TYR A 219 16.42 -2.58 -2.01
CA TYR A 219 16.13 -4.01 -2.06
C TYR A 219 17.36 -4.81 -2.50
N ASN A 220 17.53 -6.01 -1.96
CA ASN A 220 18.60 -6.93 -2.35
C ASN A 220 18.49 -7.27 -3.85
N LYS A 221 19.63 -7.22 -4.57
CA LYS A 221 19.66 -7.43 -6.03
C LYS A 221 19.34 -8.86 -6.43
N ASP A 222 19.80 -9.85 -5.66
CA ASP A 222 19.53 -11.26 -5.96
C ASP A 222 18.04 -11.56 -5.77
N PHE A 223 17.43 -11.04 -4.68
CA PHE A 223 15.98 -11.11 -4.48
C PHE A 223 15.21 -10.49 -5.66
N LEU A 224 15.62 -9.29 -6.09
CA LEU A 224 14.95 -8.60 -7.21
C LEU A 224 15.06 -9.39 -8.51
N PHE A 225 16.24 -9.93 -8.78
CA PHE A 225 16.47 -10.74 -9.98
C PHE A 225 15.61 -12.00 -9.99
N ASP A 226 15.59 -12.73 -8.88
CA ASP A 226 14.78 -13.94 -8.73
C ASP A 226 13.27 -13.62 -8.87
N ALA A 227 12.78 -12.57 -8.20
CA ALA A 227 11.39 -12.17 -8.26
C ALA A 227 10.97 -11.72 -9.67
N LEU A 228 11.75 -10.86 -10.32
CA LEU A 228 11.43 -10.35 -11.67
C LEU A 228 11.49 -11.44 -12.74
N THR A 229 12.36 -12.42 -12.60
CA THR A 229 12.45 -13.58 -13.51
C THR A 229 11.13 -14.38 -13.56
N LYS A 230 10.29 -14.33 -12.50
CA LYS A 230 8.99 -15.00 -12.48
C LYS A 230 7.94 -14.38 -13.41
N TYR A 231 8.19 -13.16 -13.89
CA TYR A 231 7.30 -12.42 -14.77
C TYR A 231 7.73 -12.45 -16.25
N LYS A 232 8.77 -13.19 -16.58
CA LYS A 232 9.26 -13.48 -17.94
C LYS A 232 8.91 -14.89 -18.36
#